data_24bd601cb7ee8883118d3c26b495fc90
#
_entry.id   24bd601cb7ee8883118d3c26b495fc90
#
_cell.length_a   1.000
_cell.length_b   1.000
_cell.length_c   1.000
_cell.angle_alpha   90.00
_cell.angle_beta   90.00
_cell.angle_gamma   90.00
#
_symmetry.space_group_name_H-M   'P 1'
#
loop_
_entity.id
_entity.type
_entity.pdbx_description
1 polymer ?
#
loop_
_entity_poly.entity_id
_entity_poly.type
_entity_poly.pdbx_seq_one_letter_code
_entity_poly.pdbx_strand_id
1 'polypeptide(L)'
;MVKGVETPVESLRFRLLGPLQLARGSEVLALPASRKVRALIGYLVLASRPVARSQICELLWDVPNDPRGELRWCLSKIRGLVDEKGRKRVIADGSTVRLDLSDCIVEALEATHAPEHGIQKLGVGQQKALAHLFGGELLEGLEIARSPMFDAWVTAARRRFRGIQTVLLENLSRALPHEEAAPYLDQWLRLCAFRRHGH
;
A
#
# COMPACT_ATOMS: atom_id res chain seq x y z
N MET A 1 28.60 23.02 -26.48
CA MET A 1 27.77 22.96 -25.23
C MET A 1 26.68 21.95 -25.47
N VAL A 2 26.93 20.72 -25.03
CA VAL A 2 25.95 19.62 -25.12
C VAL A 2 25.02 19.81 -23.92
N LYS A 3 23.74 20.16 -24.16
CA LYS A 3 22.69 20.11 -23.13
C LYS A 3 22.60 18.68 -22.65
N GLY A 4 22.88 18.46 -21.37
CA GLY A 4 22.66 17.19 -20.72
C GLY A 4 21.20 16.78 -20.89
N VAL A 5 21.00 15.61 -21.45
CA VAL A 5 19.70 14.93 -21.46
C VAL A 5 19.39 14.64 -20.00
N GLU A 6 18.52 15.44 -19.37
CA GLU A 6 17.92 15.09 -18.11
C GLU A 6 17.16 13.78 -18.35
N THR A 7 17.71 12.69 -17.87
CA THR A 7 17.01 11.40 -17.82
C THR A 7 15.73 11.63 -17.02
N PRO A 8 14.53 11.31 -17.53
CA PRO A 8 13.31 11.45 -16.75
C PRO A 8 13.51 10.69 -15.44
N VAL A 9 13.31 11.37 -14.32
CA VAL A 9 13.34 10.71 -13.00
C VAL A 9 12.24 9.66 -13.02
N GLU A 10 12.63 8.40 -13.14
CA GLU A 10 11.70 7.29 -13.19
C GLU A 10 10.98 7.22 -11.83
N SER A 11 9.69 7.54 -11.83
CA SER A 11 8.88 7.59 -10.61
C SER A 11 8.83 6.22 -9.93
N LEU A 12 9.08 6.22 -8.60
CA LEU A 12 8.94 5.03 -7.78
C LEU A 12 7.45 4.75 -7.55
N ARG A 13 7.04 3.53 -7.84
CA ARG A 13 5.65 3.08 -7.70
C ARG A 13 5.54 2.01 -6.61
N PHE A 14 4.57 2.19 -5.72
CA PHE A 14 4.22 1.23 -4.68
C PHE A 14 2.85 0.62 -5.00
N ARG A 15 2.80 -0.70 -5.13
CA ARG A 15 1.58 -1.49 -5.25
C ARG A 15 1.35 -2.25 -3.96
N LEU A 16 0.22 -1.98 -3.31
CA LEU A 16 -0.17 -2.59 -2.04
C LEU A 16 -1.51 -3.33 -2.14
N LEU A 17 -2.32 -3.02 -3.16
CA LEU A 17 -3.63 -3.66 -3.38
C LEU A 17 -3.44 -4.97 -4.16
N GLY A 18 -2.95 -5.97 -3.47
CA GLY A 18 -2.44 -7.25 -3.89
C GLY A 18 -1.14 -7.56 -3.15
N PRO A 19 -0.30 -8.49 -3.61
CA PRO A 19 1.04 -8.68 -3.08
C PRO A 19 1.86 -7.39 -3.18
N LEU A 20 2.63 -7.06 -2.12
CA LEU A 20 3.49 -5.88 -2.13
C LEU A 20 4.47 -5.94 -3.31
N GLN A 21 4.49 -4.90 -4.13
CA GLN A 21 5.45 -4.72 -5.22
C GLN A 21 5.97 -3.28 -5.22
N LEU A 22 7.22 -3.13 -5.60
CA LEU A 22 7.84 -1.84 -5.89
C LEU A 22 8.38 -1.86 -7.31
N ALA A 23 8.21 -0.77 -8.04
CA ALA A 23 8.78 -0.62 -9.37
C ALA A 23 9.36 0.78 -9.54
N ARG A 24 10.42 0.90 -10.34
CA ARG A 24 11.03 2.17 -10.76
C ARG A 24 10.92 2.25 -12.27
N GLY A 25 10.11 3.19 -12.76
CA GLY A 25 9.72 3.16 -14.17
C GLY A 25 9.06 1.85 -14.55
N SER A 26 9.67 1.10 -15.46
CA SER A 26 9.24 -0.24 -15.90
C SER A 26 9.92 -1.39 -15.14
N GLU A 27 10.94 -1.12 -14.33
CA GLU A 27 11.70 -2.15 -13.60
C GLU A 27 11.01 -2.51 -12.29
N VAL A 28 10.71 -3.79 -12.09
CA VAL A 28 10.21 -4.32 -10.81
C VAL A 28 11.39 -4.58 -9.88
N LEU A 29 11.40 -3.92 -8.73
CA LEU A 29 12.48 -4.02 -7.76
C LEU A 29 12.35 -5.29 -6.92
N ALA A 30 13.49 -6.00 -6.73
CA ALA A 30 13.54 -7.16 -5.85
C ALA A 30 13.32 -6.75 -4.38
N LEU A 31 12.24 -7.22 -3.79
CA LEU A 31 11.94 -6.93 -2.38
C LEU A 31 12.86 -7.71 -1.45
N PRO A 32 13.26 -7.14 -0.30
CA PRO A 32 13.98 -7.87 0.75
C PRO A 32 13.23 -9.13 1.17
N ALA A 33 13.94 -10.23 1.46
CA ALA A 33 13.35 -11.49 1.89
C ALA A 33 12.61 -11.36 3.24
N SER A 34 13.04 -10.44 4.11
CA SER A 34 12.45 -10.22 5.42
C SER A 34 11.01 -9.72 5.33
N ARG A 35 10.08 -10.51 5.87
CA ARG A 35 8.65 -10.13 5.97
C ARG A 35 8.45 -8.88 6.81
N LYS A 36 9.25 -8.67 7.88
CA LYS A 36 9.20 -7.46 8.73
C LYS A 36 9.59 -6.20 7.96
N VAL A 37 10.59 -6.27 7.07
CA VAL A 37 10.93 -5.15 6.19
C VAL A 37 9.79 -4.81 5.25
N ARG A 38 9.17 -5.83 4.63
CA ARG A 38 8.00 -5.65 3.74
C ARG A 38 6.81 -5.05 4.48
N ALA A 39 6.54 -5.52 5.71
CA ALA A 39 5.48 -4.99 6.56
C ALA A 39 5.72 -3.54 6.95
N LEU A 40 6.97 -3.19 7.31
CA LEU A 40 7.35 -1.82 7.62
C LEU A 40 7.18 -0.89 6.42
N ILE A 41 7.51 -1.35 5.20
CA ILE A 41 7.24 -0.59 3.98
C ILE A 41 5.73 -0.31 3.86
N GLY A 42 4.89 -1.34 3.90
CA GLY A 42 3.44 -1.18 3.78
C GLY A 42 2.85 -0.27 4.85
N TYR A 43 3.32 -0.41 6.10
CA TYR A 43 2.90 0.42 7.21
C TYR A 43 3.27 1.90 7.02
N LEU A 44 4.53 2.20 6.66
CA LEU A 44 5.01 3.57 6.46
C LEU A 44 4.40 4.24 5.22
N VAL A 45 4.12 3.47 4.16
CA VAL A 45 3.44 3.99 2.96
C VAL A 45 2.01 4.44 3.27
N LEU A 46 1.29 3.73 4.14
CA LEU A 46 -0.07 4.07 4.52
C LEU A 46 -0.16 5.04 5.70
N ALA A 47 0.96 5.36 6.33
CA ALA A 47 0.99 6.30 7.44
C ALA A 47 0.83 7.74 6.95
N SER A 48 -0.25 8.42 7.37
CA SER A 48 -0.54 9.81 7.01
C SER A 48 0.36 10.85 7.70
N ARG A 49 1.15 10.43 8.71
CA ARG A 49 2.02 11.28 9.53
C ARG A 49 3.29 10.51 9.94
N PRO A 50 4.35 11.22 10.37
CA PRO A 50 5.52 10.58 10.94
C PRO A 50 5.15 9.65 12.11
N VAL A 51 5.71 8.45 12.14
CA VAL A 51 5.43 7.40 13.14
C VAL A 51 6.54 7.35 14.17
N ALA A 52 6.18 7.25 15.45
CA ALA A 52 7.16 7.08 16.52
C ALA A 52 7.89 5.74 16.39
N ARG A 53 9.20 5.73 16.63
CA ARG A 53 10.02 4.51 16.60
C ARG A 53 9.54 3.46 17.59
N SER A 54 9.09 3.89 18.79
CA SER A 54 8.49 3.00 19.80
C SER A 54 7.26 2.31 19.24
N GLN A 55 6.36 3.05 18.59
CA GLN A 55 5.15 2.51 17.96
C GLN A 55 5.49 1.48 16.86
N ILE A 56 6.50 1.74 16.04
CA ILE A 56 6.96 0.76 15.03
C ILE A 56 7.53 -0.49 15.71
N CYS A 57 8.30 -0.32 16.79
CA CYS A 57 8.85 -1.45 17.54
C CYS A 57 7.74 -2.32 18.15
N GLU A 58 6.73 -1.72 18.79
CA GLU A 58 5.57 -2.41 19.34
C GLU A 58 4.75 -3.11 18.26
N LEU A 59 4.62 -2.49 17.07
CA LEU A 59 3.87 -3.06 15.96
C LEU A 59 4.50 -4.35 15.42
N LEU A 60 5.83 -4.39 15.27
CA LEU A 60 6.52 -5.44 14.52
C LEU A 60 7.21 -6.49 15.39
N TRP A 61 7.40 -6.22 16.68
CA TRP A 61 8.12 -7.12 17.61
C TRP A 61 7.37 -7.25 18.93
N ASP A 62 6.92 -8.45 19.25
CA ASP A 62 6.21 -8.75 20.50
C ASP A 62 7.17 -8.80 21.70
N VAL A 63 8.25 -9.56 21.58
CA VAL A 63 9.29 -9.70 22.64
C VAL A 63 10.69 -9.68 21.99
N PRO A 64 11.26 -8.53 21.71
CA PRO A 64 12.58 -8.47 21.10
C PRO A 64 13.71 -8.32 22.11
N ASN A 65 14.86 -8.90 21.81
CA ASN A 65 16.09 -8.64 22.55
C ASN A 65 16.61 -7.19 22.29
N ASP A 66 16.52 -6.71 21.03
CA ASP A 66 16.87 -5.32 20.64
C ASP A 66 15.96 -4.82 19.51
N PRO A 67 14.74 -4.34 19.82
CA PRO A 67 13.80 -3.86 18.78
C PRO A 67 14.32 -2.63 18.04
N ARG A 68 15.13 -1.81 18.71
CA ARG A 68 15.69 -0.60 18.10
C ARG A 68 16.79 -0.95 17.09
N GLY A 69 17.61 -1.96 17.39
CA GLY A 69 18.60 -2.49 16.46
C GLY A 69 17.95 -3.12 15.25
N GLU A 70 16.94 -3.97 15.46
CA GLU A 70 16.12 -4.57 14.40
C GLU A 70 15.47 -3.50 13.52
N LEU A 71 14.89 -2.46 14.10
CA LEU A 71 14.30 -1.34 13.34
C LEU A 71 15.37 -0.60 12.52
N ARG A 72 16.56 -0.32 13.09
CA ARG A 72 17.65 0.31 12.33
C ARG A 72 18.05 -0.53 11.12
N TRP A 73 18.16 -1.85 11.31
CA TRP A 73 18.46 -2.77 10.22
C TRP A 73 17.36 -2.75 9.14
N CYS A 74 16.08 -2.84 9.52
CA CYS A 74 14.95 -2.75 8.58
C CYS A 74 14.99 -1.43 7.79
N LEU A 75 15.19 -0.31 8.45
CA LEU A 75 15.27 1.01 7.80
C LEU A 75 16.47 1.10 6.83
N SER A 76 17.61 0.47 7.17
CA SER A 76 18.76 0.38 6.25
C SER A 76 18.39 -0.38 4.97
N LYS A 77 17.65 -1.50 5.08
CA LYS A 77 17.20 -2.26 3.91
C LYS A 77 16.20 -1.46 3.06
N ILE A 78 15.29 -0.72 3.71
CA ILE A 78 14.34 0.13 2.98
C ILE A 78 15.07 1.26 2.27
N ARG A 79 16.04 1.92 2.91
CA ARG A 79 16.87 2.96 2.27
C ARG A 79 17.57 2.44 1.01
N GLY A 80 18.19 1.26 1.10
CA GLY A 80 18.84 0.65 -0.06
C GLY A 80 17.88 0.36 -1.25
N LEU A 81 16.57 0.30 -0.99
CA LEU A 81 15.55 0.03 -2.00
C LEU A 81 14.94 1.32 -2.58
N VAL A 82 14.67 2.32 -1.72
CA VAL A 82 13.88 3.50 -2.11
C VAL A 82 14.66 4.80 -2.22
N ASP A 83 15.81 4.94 -1.51
CA ASP A 83 16.63 6.14 -1.60
C ASP A 83 17.47 6.12 -2.89
N GLU A 84 17.76 7.28 -3.41
CA GLU A 84 18.58 7.50 -4.59
C GLU A 84 19.64 8.58 -4.34
N LYS A 85 20.60 8.70 -5.26
CA LYS A 85 21.63 9.74 -5.18
C LYS A 85 20.95 11.12 -5.21
N GLY A 86 21.09 11.86 -4.11
CA GLY A 86 20.47 13.19 -3.95
C GLY A 86 19.01 13.16 -3.46
N ARG A 87 18.37 11.98 -3.35
CA ARG A 87 16.96 11.86 -2.89
C ARG A 87 16.85 10.84 -1.76
N LYS A 88 16.62 11.33 -0.55
CA LYS A 88 16.35 10.49 0.63
C LYS A 88 14.84 10.42 0.87
N ARG A 89 14.25 9.24 0.73
CA ARG A 89 12.82 9.01 0.99
C ARG A 89 12.56 8.52 2.42
N VAL A 90 13.49 7.77 3.02
CA VAL A 90 13.38 7.37 4.42
C VAL A 90 13.86 8.51 5.31
N ILE A 91 12.95 9.33 5.77
CA ILE A 91 13.21 10.43 6.70
C ILE A 91 13.08 9.91 8.13
N ALA A 92 14.18 9.94 8.85
CA ALA A 92 14.23 9.54 10.26
C ALA A 92 14.74 10.73 11.07
N ASP A 93 13.85 11.34 11.83
CA ASP A 93 14.14 12.51 12.67
C ASP A 93 13.94 12.13 14.14
N GLY A 94 15.07 12.08 14.89
CA GLY A 94 15.06 11.76 16.31
C GLY A 94 14.23 10.52 16.63
N SER A 95 13.05 10.73 17.18
CA SER A 95 12.13 9.68 17.64
C SER A 95 11.14 9.18 16.58
N THR A 96 11.06 9.81 15.41
CA THR A 96 10.07 9.48 14.38
C THR A 96 10.68 8.97 13.09
N VAL A 97 9.86 8.31 12.27
CA VAL A 97 10.18 7.83 10.91
C VAL A 97 9.00 8.10 9.99
N ARG A 98 9.28 8.53 8.76
CA ARG A 98 8.29 8.60 7.68
C ARG A 98 8.93 8.26 6.34
N LEU A 99 8.11 7.86 5.37
CA LEU A 99 8.49 7.83 3.96
C LEU A 99 8.05 9.14 3.29
N ASP A 100 8.95 9.75 2.55
CA ASP A 100 8.62 10.84 1.64
C ASP A 100 8.16 10.25 0.31
N LEU A 101 6.87 10.36 0.03
CA LEU A 101 6.19 9.80 -1.13
C LEU A 101 5.77 10.88 -2.14
N SER A 102 6.28 12.11 -2.00
CA SER A 102 5.83 13.28 -2.79
C SER A 102 6.05 13.14 -4.31
N ASP A 103 7.03 12.32 -4.72
CA ASP A 103 7.36 12.01 -6.12
C ASP A 103 7.06 10.54 -6.48
N CYS A 104 6.29 9.85 -5.64
CA CYS A 104 5.95 8.44 -5.82
C CYS A 104 4.50 8.26 -6.27
N ILE A 105 4.24 7.18 -6.98
CA ILE A 105 2.88 6.72 -7.29
C ILE A 105 2.52 5.64 -6.29
N VAL A 106 1.41 5.82 -5.56
CA VAL A 106 0.94 4.88 -4.54
C VAL A 106 -0.53 4.58 -4.77
N GLU A 107 -0.82 3.44 -5.38
CA GLU A 107 -2.17 3.03 -5.77
C GLU A 107 -3.15 3.01 -4.59
N ALA A 108 -2.71 2.56 -3.43
CA ALA A 108 -3.55 2.53 -2.23
C ALA A 108 -3.95 3.93 -1.74
N LEU A 109 -3.08 4.93 -1.88
CA LEU A 109 -3.42 6.32 -1.53
C LEU A 109 -4.42 6.92 -2.52
N GLU A 110 -4.28 6.65 -3.82
CA GLU A 110 -5.27 7.03 -4.83
C GLU A 110 -6.65 6.46 -4.48
N ALA A 111 -6.72 5.18 -4.11
CA ALA A 111 -7.97 4.55 -3.70
C ALA A 111 -8.56 5.15 -2.42
N THR A 112 -7.75 5.69 -1.50
CA THR A 112 -8.26 6.30 -0.26
C THR A 112 -8.76 7.72 -0.43
N HIS A 113 -8.31 8.46 -1.43
CA HIS A 113 -8.81 9.82 -1.70
C HIS A 113 -10.18 9.83 -2.38
N ALA A 114 -10.54 8.75 -3.08
CA ALA A 114 -11.82 8.63 -3.75
C ALA A 114 -13.06 8.76 -2.82
N PRO A 115 -13.09 8.12 -1.63
CA PRO A 115 -14.21 8.24 -0.69
C PRO A 115 -14.36 9.64 -0.07
N GLU A 116 -13.26 10.41 0.07
CA GLU A 116 -13.28 11.75 0.67
C GLU A 116 -14.19 12.71 -0.10
N HIS A 117 -14.32 12.51 -1.41
CA HIS A 117 -15.19 13.29 -2.29
C HIS A 117 -16.53 12.59 -2.60
N GLY A 118 -16.71 11.36 -2.13
CA GLY A 118 -17.87 10.49 -2.41
C GLY A 118 -17.68 9.74 -3.74
N ILE A 119 -17.48 8.43 -3.67
CA ILE A 119 -17.29 7.56 -4.85
C ILE A 119 -18.41 7.74 -5.88
N GLN A 120 -19.63 7.97 -5.42
CA GLN A 120 -20.83 8.17 -6.27
C GLN A 120 -20.77 9.45 -7.12
N LYS A 121 -19.94 10.43 -6.73
CA LYS A 121 -19.74 11.69 -7.49
C LYS A 121 -18.68 11.55 -8.59
N LEU A 122 -17.91 10.48 -8.57
CA LEU A 122 -16.91 10.21 -9.59
C LEU A 122 -17.57 9.74 -10.88
N GLY A 123 -17.08 10.19 -12.02
CA GLY A 123 -17.51 9.67 -13.33
C GLY A 123 -17.19 8.17 -13.46
N VAL A 124 -17.96 7.47 -14.28
CA VAL A 124 -17.81 6.01 -14.51
C VAL A 124 -16.37 5.64 -14.91
N GLY A 125 -15.73 6.44 -15.76
CA GLY A 125 -14.33 6.22 -16.17
C GLY A 125 -13.35 6.26 -14.99
N GLN A 126 -13.54 7.19 -14.06
CA GLN A 126 -12.72 7.31 -12.85
C GLN A 126 -12.97 6.13 -11.91
N GLN A 127 -14.23 5.71 -11.74
CA GLN A 127 -14.56 4.55 -10.94
C GLN A 127 -13.95 3.26 -11.52
N LYS A 128 -13.98 3.08 -12.85
CA LYS A 128 -13.30 1.97 -13.55
C LYS A 128 -11.80 2.00 -13.30
N ALA A 129 -11.15 3.15 -13.43
CA ALA A 129 -9.72 3.31 -13.18
C ALA A 129 -9.36 2.92 -11.74
N LEU A 130 -10.14 3.39 -10.75
CA LEU A 130 -9.95 3.02 -9.35
C LEU A 130 -10.18 1.53 -9.07
N ALA A 131 -11.19 0.92 -9.68
CA ALA A 131 -11.46 -0.51 -9.54
C ALA A 131 -10.28 -1.37 -10.05
N HIS A 132 -9.61 -0.93 -11.12
CA HIS A 132 -8.43 -1.62 -11.67
C HIS A 132 -7.20 -1.57 -10.76
N LEU A 133 -7.14 -0.66 -9.77
CA LEU A 133 -6.05 -0.64 -8.79
C LEU A 133 -6.07 -1.87 -7.87
N PHE A 134 -7.25 -2.49 -7.68
CA PHE A 134 -7.43 -3.63 -6.79
C PHE A 134 -7.05 -4.95 -7.49
N GLY A 135 -5.75 -5.28 -7.48
CA GLY A 135 -5.23 -6.55 -7.98
C GLY A 135 -5.40 -7.73 -7.00
N GLY A 136 -5.78 -7.44 -5.74
CA GLY A 136 -5.96 -8.42 -4.67
C GLY A 136 -6.24 -7.76 -3.33
N GLU A 137 -6.10 -8.52 -2.24
CA GLU A 137 -6.23 -7.99 -0.88
C GLU A 137 -5.02 -7.11 -0.52
N LEU A 138 -5.22 -6.08 0.29
CA LEU A 138 -4.11 -5.23 0.75
C LEU A 138 -3.00 -6.09 1.38
N LEU A 139 -1.75 -5.93 0.88
CA LEU A 139 -0.57 -6.68 1.33
C LEU A 139 -0.84 -8.19 1.34
N GLU A 140 -1.41 -8.70 0.26
CA GLU A 140 -1.78 -10.11 0.12
C GLU A 140 -0.59 -11.04 0.38
N GLY A 141 -0.82 -12.10 1.18
CA GLY A 141 0.19 -13.09 1.55
C GLY A 141 1.26 -12.58 2.52
N LEU A 142 1.16 -11.33 3.00
CA LEU A 142 2.09 -10.80 3.99
C LEU A 142 1.59 -11.06 5.40
N GLU A 143 2.26 -12.00 6.06
CA GLU A 143 2.04 -12.38 7.45
C GLU A 143 3.35 -12.30 8.22
N ILE A 144 3.31 -11.89 9.48
CA ILE A 144 4.46 -11.84 10.38
C ILE A 144 4.16 -12.68 11.60
N ALA A 145 5.00 -13.69 11.85
CA ALA A 145 4.87 -14.49 13.05
C ALA A 145 5.11 -13.65 14.31
N ARG A 146 4.31 -13.88 15.34
CA ARG A 146 4.44 -13.24 16.66
C ARG A 146 4.39 -11.70 16.59
N SER A 147 3.44 -11.14 15.85
CA SER A 147 3.24 -9.70 15.74
C SER A 147 1.75 -9.35 15.78
N PRO A 148 1.05 -9.60 16.91
CA PRO A 148 -0.40 -9.43 17.01
C PRO A 148 -0.87 -8.00 16.72
N MET A 149 -0.04 -6.99 17.04
CA MET A 149 -0.35 -5.60 16.73
C MET A 149 -0.33 -5.34 15.22
N PHE A 150 0.61 -5.96 14.49
CA PHE A 150 0.63 -5.88 13.03
C PHE A 150 -0.58 -6.60 12.42
N ASP A 151 -0.94 -7.77 12.94
CA ASP A 151 -2.07 -8.56 12.45
C ASP A 151 -3.38 -7.78 12.65
N ALA A 152 -3.55 -7.13 13.80
CA ALA A 152 -4.70 -6.26 14.06
C ALA A 152 -4.74 -5.06 13.11
N TRP A 153 -3.60 -4.40 12.90
CA TRP A 153 -3.49 -3.25 12.00
C TRP A 153 -3.78 -3.65 10.54
N VAL A 154 -3.16 -4.73 10.03
CA VAL A 154 -3.36 -5.14 8.64
C VAL A 154 -4.78 -5.62 8.39
N THR A 155 -5.41 -6.29 9.38
CA THR A 155 -6.82 -6.70 9.32
C THR A 155 -7.74 -5.49 9.21
N ALA A 156 -7.53 -4.46 10.03
CA ALA A 156 -8.30 -3.22 9.96
C ALA A 156 -8.10 -2.50 8.63
N ALA A 157 -6.87 -2.41 8.14
CA ALA A 157 -6.55 -1.82 6.85
C ALA A 157 -7.20 -2.60 5.69
N ARG A 158 -7.11 -3.93 5.67
CA ARG A 158 -7.78 -4.79 4.69
C ARG A 158 -9.29 -4.57 4.66
N ARG A 159 -9.92 -4.49 5.83
CA ARG A 159 -11.37 -4.20 5.95
C ARG A 159 -11.71 -2.86 5.32
N ARG A 160 -10.91 -1.81 5.57
CA ARG A 160 -11.11 -0.48 4.98
C ARG A 160 -11.04 -0.53 3.46
N PHE A 161 -10.00 -1.11 2.88
CA PHE A 161 -9.83 -1.19 1.42
C PHE A 161 -10.87 -2.07 0.75
N ARG A 162 -11.25 -3.18 1.38
CA ARG A 162 -12.37 -4.02 0.91
C ARG A 162 -13.70 -3.25 0.90
N GLY A 163 -13.93 -2.38 1.90
CA GLY A 163 -15.10 -1.49 1.91
C GLY A 163 -15.14 -0.55 0.71
N ILE A 164 -14.00 0.09 0.39
CA ILE A 164 -13.86 0.97 -0.78
C ILE A 164 -14.14 0.18 -2.07
N GLN A 165 -13.50 -0.97 -2.24
CA GLN A 165 -13.67 -1.84 -3.40
C GLN A 165 -15.12 -2.28 -3.56
N THR A 166 -15.78 -2.67 -2.46
CA THR A 166 -17.19 -3.09 -2.49
C THR A 166 -18.09 -1.98 -3.03
N VAL A 167 -17.92 -0.74 -2.56
CA VAL A 167 -18.72 0.41 -3.02
C VAL A 167 -18.45 0.73 -4.49
N LEU A 168 -17.19 0.67 -4.94
CA LEU A 168 -16.84 0.88 -6.35
C LEU A 168 -17.49 -0.15 -7.25
N LEU A 169 -17.39 -1.43 -6.92
CA LEU A 169 -17.94 -2.53 -7.72
C LEU A 169 -19.47 -2.49 -7.75
N GLU A 170 -20.10 -2.17 -6.62
CA GLU A 170 -21.55 -2.00 -6.53
C GLU A 170 -22.05 -0.87 -7.44
N ASN A 171 -21.39 0.30 -7.39
CA ASN A 171 -21.76 1.43 -8.23
C ASN A 171 -21.56 1.13 -9.72
N LEU A 172 -20.41 0.52 -10.09
CA LEU A 172 -20.15 0.14 -11.49
C LEU A 172 -21.15 -0.89 -12.00
N SER A 173 -21.51 -1.87 -11.16
CA SER A 173 -22.50 -2.89 -11.53
C SER A 173 -23.89 -2.32 -11.79
N ARG A 174 -24.22 -1.17 -11.15
CA ARG A 174 -25.51 -0.48 -11.36
C ARG A 174 -25.48 0.55 -12.50
N ALA A 175 -24.33 1.18 -12.72
CA ALA A 175 -24.20 2.28 -13.68
C ALA A 175 -23.92 1.83 -15.11
N LEU A 176 -23.41 0.60 -15.29
CA LEU A 176 -23.00 0.09 -16.59
C LEU A 176 -24.08 -0.77 -17.25
N PRO A 177 -24.12 -0.84 -18.60
CA PRO A 177 -24.89 -1.84 -19.33
C PRO A 177 -24.50 -3.25 -18.89
N HIS A 178 -25.44 -4.20 -18.99
CA HIS A 178 -25.29 -5.56 -18.46
C HIS A 178 -23.99 -6.27 -18.90
N GLU A 179 -23.63 -6.15 -20.17
CA GLU A 179 -22.40 -6.77 -20.70
C GLU A 179 -21.11 -6.20 -20.08
N GLU A 180 -21.06 -4.88 -19.85
CA GLU A 180 -19.93 -4.24 -19.23
C GLU A 180 -19.91 -4.39 -17.69
N ALA A 181 -21.09 -4.56 -17.08
CA ALA A 181 -21.25 -4.71 -15.63
C ALA A 181 -20.84 -6.10 -15.12
N ALA A 182 -20.94 -7.13 -15.94
CA ALA A 182 -20.73 -8.52 -15.54
C ALA A 182 -19.40 -8.77 -14.79
N PRO A 183 -18.21 -8.32 -15.24
CA PRO A 183 -16.98 -8.56 -14.54
C PRO A 183 -16.92 -7.88 -13.15
N TYR A 184 -17.55 -6.72 -12.99
CA TYR A 184 -17.61 -6.00 -11.70
C TYR A 184 -18.59 -6.69 -10.75
N LEU A 185 -19.70 -7.18 -11.25
CA LEU A 185 -20.68 -7.96 -10.48
C LEU A 185 -20.06 -9.27 -9.96
N ASP A 186 -19.32 -9.97 -10.78
CA ASP A 186 -18.61 -11.19 -10.39
C ASP A 186 -17.57 -10.92 -9.28
N GLN A 187 -16.80 -9.86 -9.40
CA GLN A 187 -15.86 -9.46 -8.36
C GLN A 187 -16.59 -9.09 -7.07
N TRP A 188 -17.67 -8.34 -7.16
CA TRP A 188 -18.48 -7.94 -6.01
C TRP A 188 -19.06 -9.14 -5.27
N LEU A 189 -19.62 -10.10 -6.01
CA LEU A 189 -20.15 -11.35 -5.43
C LEU A 189 -19.07 -12.17 -4.71
N ARG A 190 -17.87 -12.27 -5.28
CA ARG A 190 -16.73 -12.94 -4.61
C ARG A 190 -16.36 -12.27 -3.31
N LEU A 191 -16.29 -10.93 -3.27
CA LEU A 191 -16.00 -10.17 -2.03
C LEU A 191 -17.09 -10.36 -0.97
N CYS A 192 -18.37 -10.44 -1.39
CA CYS A 192 -19.49 -10.67 -0.48
C CYS A 192 -19.52 -12.11 0.05
N ALA A 193 -19.17 -13.12 -0.77
CA ALA A 193 -19.10 -14.51 -0.36
C ALA A 193 -18.04 -14.73 0.75
N PHE A 194 -16.90 -14.06 0.65
CA PHE A 194 -15.84 -14.11 1.67
C PHE A 194 -16.28 -13.60 3.05
N ARG A 195 -17.31 -12.74 3.12
CA ARG A 195 -17.90 -12.27 4.39
C ARG A 195 -18.61 -13.38 5.20
N ARG A 196 -19.08 -14.44 4.54
CA ARG A 196 -19.89 -15.48 5.22
C ARG A 196 -19.05 -16.57 5.87
N HIS A 197 -17.76 -16.67 5.56
CA HIS A 197 -16.88 -17.72 6.06
C HIS A 197 -15.83 -17.26 7.09
N GLY A 198 -15.88 -15.98 7.50
CA GLY A 198 -14.92 -15.36 8.43
C GLY A 198 -15.52 -15.02 9.81
N HIS A 199 -16.36 -15.90 10.35
CA HIS A 199 -16.81 -15.87 11.74
C HIS A 199 -16.41 -17.12 12.48
#